data_21372c995b67439620cb016cee8b61ae
#
_entry.id   21372c995b67439620cb016cee8b61ae
#
_cell.length_a   1.000
_cell.length_b   1.000
_cell.length_c   1.000
_cell.angle_alpha   90.00
_cell.angle_beta   90.00
_cell.angle_gamma   90.00
#
_symmetry.space_group_name_H-M   'P 1'
#
loop_
_entity.id
_entity.type
_entity.pdbx_description
1 polymer ?
#
loop_
_entity_poly.entity_id
_entity_poly.type
_entity_poly.pdbx_seq_one_letter_code
_entity_poly.pdbx_strand_id
1 'polypeptide(L)'
;GEFSLSGSIRISASGIVLRGTDKEKTILLKKGVDRGALIYMEGMDDLNVQDTLKVFSHYVPVNARTLEVASGVSLKKGDRVMVTRPSGKEWIASLGCDIFGGGISALGWKEGDMDLTWDRTVCEVNGNQVTLDAPLTVALDANYGTSSLLTYQWNGRIHDCGVENMTLISDYDKRYPKDEDHCWTGISIEDAENCWGRLVNFKHFAG
;
A
#
# COMPACT_ATOMS: atom_id res chain seq x y z
N GLY A 1 0.08 31.54 3.81
CA GLY A 1 1.21 31.94 2.94
C GLY A 1 1.53 30.88 1.91
N GLU A 2 2.28 31.26 0.88
CA GLU A 2 2.86 30.36 -0.11
C GLU A 2 4.32 30.09 0.25
N PHE A 3 4.70 28.81 0.22
CA PHE A 3 6.03 28.33 0.57
C PHE A 3 6.60 27.57 -0.64
N SER A 4 7.68 28.09 -1.22
CA SER A 4 8.39 27.42 -2.31
C SER A 4 9.45 26.47 -1.75
N LEU A 5 9.46 25.25 -2.25
CA LEU A 5 10.32 24.15 -1.83
C LEU A 5 11.11 23.61 -3.03
N SER A 6 12.41 23.53 -2.92
CA SER A 6 13.28 22.84 -3.90
C SER A 6 13.52 21.37 -3.54
N GLY A 7 13.25 20.99 -2.30
CA GLY A 7 13.33 19.62 -1.78
C GLY A 7 11.96 19.08 -1.41
N SER A 8 11.92 17.97 -0.69
CA SER A 8 10.73 17.30 -0.17
C SER A 8 10.67 17.41 1.36
N ILE A 9 9.46 17.35 1.91
CA ILE A 9 9.25 17.23 3.35
C ILE A 9 9.20 15.73 3.67
N ARG A 10 9.92 15.29 4.71
CA ARG A 10 9.90 13.90 5.17
C ARG A 10 9.38 13.82 6.60
N ILE A 11 8.41 12.97 6.84
CA ILE A 11 7.86 12.60 8.13
C ILE A 11 8.25 11.13 8.36
N SER A 12 9.23 10.91 9.24
CA SER A 12 9.80 9.59 9.54
C SER A 12 9.63 9.20 11.02
N ALA A 13 8.68 9.82 11.71
CA ALA A 13 8.34 9.49 13.08
C ALA A 13 6.82 9.49 13.25
N SER A 14 6.31 8.60 14.12
CA SER A 14 4.89 8.48 14.43
C SER A 14 4.31 9.72 15.11
N GLY A 15 3.01 9.95 14.95
CA GLY A 15 2.27 11.01 15.64
C GLY A 15 2.51 12.43 15.09
N ILE A 16 3.06 12.57 13.90
CA ILE A 16 3.36 13.86 13.27
C ILE A 16 2.23 14.29 12.34
N VAL A 17 1.69 15.48 12.56
CA VAL A 17 0.70 16.09 11.68
C VAL A 17 1.21 17.41 11.11
N LEU A 18 1.40 17.47 9.80
CA LEU A 18 1.68 18.69 9.06
C LEU A 18 0.36 19.38 8.73
N ARG A 19 0.12 20.53 9.36
CA ARG A 19 -1.17 21.24 9.23
C ARG A 19 -1.00 22.66 8.76
N GLY A 20 -1.70 23.00 7.69
CA GLY A 20 -1.92 24.39 7.28
C GLY A 20 -3.06 25.05 8.06
N THR A 21 -3.16 26.35 7.96
CA THR A 21 -4.28 27.11 8.54
C THR A 21 -5.58 26.92 7.76
N ASP A 22 -5.45 26.78 6.44
CA ASP A 22 -6.56 26.62 5.51
C ASP A 22 -6.00 26.23 4.12
N LYS A 23 -6.73 25.41 3.37
CA LYS A 23 -6.31 24.94 2.03
C LYS A 23 -6.15 26.07 1.01
N GLU A 24 -6.80 27.20 1.22
CA GLU A 24 -6.71 28.39 0.34
C GLU A 24 -5.58 29.34 0.75
N LYS A 25 -5.12 29.22 2.02
CA LYS A 25 -4.14 30.14 2.63
C LYS A 25 -2.77 29.51 2.83
N THR A 26 -2.68 28.18 2.90
CA THR A 26 -1.41 27.47 3.02
C THR A 26 -1.12 26.72 1.75
N ILE A 27 -0.15 27.19 0.99
CA ILE A 27 0.22 26.63 -0.32
C ILE A 27 1.68 26.17 -0.24
N LEU A 28 1.95 24.92 -0.56
CA LEU A 28 3.29 24.38 -0.75
C LEU A 28 3.52 24.22 -2.26
N LEU A 29 4.48 24.97 -2.80
CA LEU A 29 4.86 24.93 -4.21
C LEU A 29 6.19 24.19 -4.36
N LYS A 30 6.15 22.99 -4.92
CA LYS A 30 7.35 22.20 -5.25
C LYS A 30 7.94 22.71 -6.56
N LYS A 31 9.21 23.08 -6.53
CA LYS A 31 9.99 23.53 -7.69
C LYS A 31 11.06 22.51 -8.06
N GLY A 32 11.48 22.57 -9.32
CA GLY A 32 12.55 21.73 -9.86
C GLY A 32 12.02 20.53 -10.63
N VAL A 33 12.97 19.76 -11.20
CA VAL A 33 12.70 18.64 -12.12
C VAL A 33 12.71 17.27 -11.43
N ASP A 34 12.67 17.24 -10.10
CA ASP A 34 12.61 16.01 -9.31
C ASP A 34 11.21 15.38 -9.42
N ARG A 35 11.14 14.17 -9.97
CA ARG A 35 9.91 13.39 -10.18
C ARG A 35 9.38 12.70 -8.92
N GLY A 36 10.05 12.82 -7.78
CA GLY A 36 9.64 12.22 -6.51
C GLY A 36 8.37 12.82 -5.91
N ALA A 37 8.13 12.60 -4.62
CA ALA A 37 7.00 13.18 -3.91
C ALA A 37 7.37 14.51 -3.22
N LEU A 38 6.38 15.39 -3.07
CA LEU A 38 6.53 16.63 -2.30
C LEU A 38 6.60 16.34 -0.80
N ILE A 39 5.75 15.44 -0.31
CA ILE A 39 5.73 15.00 1.09
C ILE A 39 5.85 13.48 1.12
N TYR A 40 6.78 12.97 1.92
CA TYR A 40 6.92 11.57 2.26
C TYR A 40 6.50 11.36 3.71
N MET A 41 5.59 10.43 3.96
CA MET A 41 5.36 9.80 5.26
C MET A 41 5.91 8.39 5.16
N GLU A 42 7.10 8.16 5.69
CA GLU A 42 7.90 6.98 5.36
C GLU A 42 8.53 6.38 6.62
N GLY A 43 8.16 5.14 6.92
CA GLY A 43 8.79 4.32 7.94
C GLY A 43 10.07 3.66 7.46
N MET A 44 10.43 2.55 8.08
CA MET A 44 11.51 1.67 7.63
C MET A 44 10.92 0.32 7.22
N ASP A 45 11.35 -0.21 6.09
CA ASP A 45 11.03 -1.56 5.63
C ASP A 45 11.90 -2.58 6.39
N ASP A 46 11.57 -2.78 7.68
CA ASP A 46 12.18 -3.79 8.55
C ASP A 46 11.19 -4.92 8.89
N LEU A 47 10.22 -5.16 7.98
CA LEU A 47 9.26 -6.25 8.13
C LEU A 47 9.98 -7.58 8.31
N ASN A 48 9.69 -8.28 9.41
CA ASN A 48 10.24 -9.58 9.72
C ASN A 48 9.13 -10.62 9.94
N VAL A 49 8.95 -11.51 8.96
CA VAL A 49 8.01 -12.64 9.06
C VAL A 49 8.50 -13.62 10.11
N GLN A 50 7.64 -14.00 11.05
CA GLN A 50 7.92 -14.91 12.14
C GLN A 50 7.46 -16.34 11.78
N ASP A 51 6.18 -16.49 11.49
CA ASP A 51 5.58 -17.79 11.16
C ASP A 51 4.74 -17.68 9.89
N THR A 52 4.61 -18.81 9.21
CA THR A 52 3.79 -18.94 8.01
C THR A 52 2.79 -20.08 8.20
N LEU A 53 1.51 -19.76 8.26
CA LEU A 53 0.41 -20.69 8.39
C LEU A 53 -0.28 -20.88 7.04
N LYS A 54 -0.37 -22.10 6.56
CA LYS A 54 -1.12 -22.42 5.35
C LYS A 54 -2.61 -22.17 5.56
N VAL A 55 -3.28 -21.52 4.61
CA VAL A 55 -4.75 -21.47 4.55
C VAL A 55 -5.25 -22.80 4.01
N PHE A 56 -6.10 -23.49 4.78
CA PHE A 56 -6.64 -24.81 4.42
C PHE A 56 -7.96 -24.73 3.65
N SER A 57 -8.68 -23.61 3.75
CA SER A 57 -9.91 -23.43 2.98
C SER A 57 -9.60 -23.58 1.50
N HIS A 58 -10.25 -24.52 0.80
CA HIS A 58 -10.08 -24.71 -0.63
C HIS A 58 -10.47 -23.44 -1.41
N TYR A 59 -11.52 -22.77 -0.93
CA TYR A 59 -12.00 -21.51 -1.50
C TYR A 59 -12.45 -20.56 -0.38
N VAL A 60 -11.93 -19.34 -0.43
CA VAL A 60 -12.38 -18.23 0.43
C VAL A 60 -12.93 -17.14 -0.49
N PRO A 61 -14.24 -16.82 -0.43
CA PRO A 61 -14.83 -15.86 -1.34
C PRO A 61 -14.35 -14.42 -1.06
N VAL A 62 -14.46 -13.56 -2.05
CA VAL A 62 -14.30 -12.13 -1.89
C VAL A 62 -15.24 -11.63 -0.78
N ASN A 63 -14.80 -10.63 -0.02
CA ASN A 63 -15.49 -10.10 1.17
C ASN A 63 -15.53 -11.04 2.38
N ALA A 64 -14.92 -12.21 2.33
CA ALA A 64 -14.76 -13.04 3.52
C ALA A 64 -13.80 -12.37 4.53
N ARG A 65 -14.10 -12.60 5.81
CA ARG A 65 -13.25 -12.20 6.94
C ARG A 65 -12.70 -13.40 7.69
N THR A 66 -13.27 -14.58 7.51
CA THR A 66 -12.88 -15.78 8.23
C THR A 66 -12.15 -16.74 7.31
N LEU A 67 -11.00 -17.22 7.74
CA LEU A 67 -10.19 -18.23 7.08
C LEU A 67 -9.99 -19.41 8.01
N GLU A 68 -9.78 -20.58 7.43
CA GLU A 68 -9.29 -21.75 8.14
C GLU A 68 -7.78 -21.91 7.87
N VAL A 69 -6.97 -21.92 8.93
CA VAL A 69 -5.51 -21.97 8.82
C VAL A 69 -4.94 -23.22 9.51
N ALA A 70 -3.72 -23.58 9.15
CA ALA A 70 -2.99 -24.67 9.79
C ALA A 70 -2.85 -24.42 11.30
N SER A 71 -2.98 -25.48 12.08
CA SER A 71 -2.62 -25.45 13.50
C SER A 71 -1.09 -25.37 13.66
N GLY A 72 -0.62 -24.80 14.75
CA GLY A 72 0.81 -24.79 15.09
C GLY A 72 1.32 -23.48 15.66
N VAL A 73 0.61 -22.38 15.46
CA VAL A 73 0.92 -21.07 16.05
C VAL A 73 -0.26 -20.60 16.88
N SER A 74 0.02 -20.11 18.07
CA SER A 74 -1.00 -19.59 18.97
C SER A 74 -1.35 -18.16 18.57
N LEU A 75 -2.36 -18.00 17.69
CA LEU A 75 -2.94 -16.72 17.38
C LEU A 75 -3.95 -16.30 18.43
N LYS A 76 -4.05 -15.01 18.70
CA LYS A 76 -5.03 -14.42 19.61
C LYS A 76 -5.60 -13.12 19.04
N LYS A 77 -6.72 -12.70 19.57
CA LYS A 77 -7.31 -11.39 19.26
C LYS A 77 -6.30 -10.26 19.47
N GLY A 78 -6.19 -9.39 18.48
CA GLY A 78 -5.27 -8.25 18.44
C GLY A 78 -3.94 -8.54 17.75
N ASP A 79 -3.62 -9.78 17.42
CA ASP A 79 -2.40 -10.08 16.68
C ASP A 79 -2.47 -9.51 15.27
N ARG A 80 -1.35 -8.95 14.83
CA ARG A 80 -1.17 -8.45 13.46
C ARG A 80 -0.73 -9.59 12.56
N VAL A 81 -1.38 -9.72 11.43
CA VAL A 81 -1.12 -10.79 10.47
C VAL A 81 -1.18 -10.26 9.04
N MET A 82 -0.48 -10.92 8.14
CA MET A 82 -0.63 -10.70 6.71
C MET A 82 -1.23 -11.93 6.07
N VAL A 83 -2.27 -11.74 5.26
CA VAL A 83 -2.77 -12.79 4.37
C VAL A 83 -2.14 -12.60 3.02
N THR A 84 -1.53 -13.65 2.47
CA THR A 84 -0.90 -13.63 1.15
C THR A 84 -1.65 -14.54 0.18
N ARG A 85 -1.82 -14.07 -1.04
CA ARG A 85 -2.33 -14.82 -2.17
C ARG A 85 -1.30 -14.78 -3.28
N PRO A 86 -0.69 -15.92 -3.64
CA PRO A 86 0.28 -15.97 -4.71
C PRO A 86 -0.39 -15.79 -6.08
N SER A 87 0.33 -15.20 -7.00
CA SER A 87 0.00 -15.18 -8.42
C SER A 87 0.68 -16.36 -9.13
N GLY A 88 0.07 -17.54 -9.02
CA GLY A 88 0.59 -18.77 -9.61
C GLY A 88 0.44 -18.80 -11.13
N LYS A 89 1.22 -19.68 -11.77
CA LYS A 89 1.25 -19.84 -13.23
C LYS A 89 -0.12 -20.12 -13.82
N GLU A 90 -0.89 -21.01 -13.18
CA GLU A 90 -2.23 -21.40 -13.63
C GLU A 90 -3.21 -20.23 -13.58
N TRP A 91 -3.10 -19.37 -12.56
CA TRP A 91 -3.92 -18.16 -12.46
C TRP A 91 -3.58 -17.17 -13.56
N ILE A 92 -2.29 -16.90 -13.78
CA ILE A 92 -1.81 -16.00 -14.84
C ILE A 92 -2.26 -16.48 -16.22
N ALA A 93 -2.10 -17.77 -16.49
CA ALA A 93 -2.54 -18.38 -17.75
C ALA A 93 -4.05 -18.32 -17.95
N SER A 94 -4.85 -18.51 -16.87
CA SER A 94 -6.31 -18.42 -16.94
C SER A 94 -6.82 -17.03 -17.31
N LEU A 95 -6.02 -15.99 -17.07
CA LEU A 95 -6.30 -14.61 -17.45
C LEU A 95 -5.76 -14.24 -18.84
N GLY A 96 -4.95 -15.12 -19.47
CA GLY A 96 -4.24 -14.80 -20.69
C GLY A 96 -3.17 -13.72 -20.52
N CYS A 97 -2.64 -13.58 -19.30
CA CYS A 97 -1.64 -12.58 -18.95
C CYS A 97 -0.21 -13.11 -18.93
N ASP A 98 0.02 -14.34 -19.30
CA ASP A 98 1.33 -14.95 -19.52
C ASP A 98 2.04 -14.37 -20.75
N ILE A 99 1.28 -13.95 -21.76
CA ILE A 99 1.76 -13.27 -22.96
C ILE A 99 0.75 -12.20 -23.37
N PHE A 100 1.10 -10.92 -23.22
CA PHE A 100 0.30 -9.81 -23.71
C PHE A 100 1.18 -8.73 -24.36
N GLY A 101 0.60 -7.91 -25.22
CA GLY A 101 1.35 -7.01 -26.08
C GLY A 101 1.95 -7.73 -27.28
N GLY A 102 1.82 -7.20 -28.46
CA GLY A 102 2.30 -7.83 -29.70
C GLY A 102 3.78 -7.51 -29.98
N GLY A 103 4.46 -8.39 -30.70
CA GLY A 103 5.80 -8.12 -31.25
C GLY A 103 6.93 -8.09 -30.21
N ILE A 104 7.81 -7.10 -30.32
CA ILE A 104 9.05 -7.00 -29.53
C ILE A 104 8.78 -6.77 -28.03
N SER A 105 7.61 -6.31 -27.67
CA SER A 105 7.21 -5.97 -26.30
C SER A 105 6.23 -6.98 -25.70
N ALA A 106 6.33 -8.26 -26.04
CA ALA A 106 5.58 -9.33 -25.39
C ALA A 106 5.96 -9.36 -23.91
N LEU A 107 5.23 -8.59 -23.10
CA LEU A 107 5.32 -8.56 -21.66
C LEU A 107 4.30 -9.56 -21.13
N GLY A 108 4.75 -10.58 -20.43
CA GLY A 108 3.90 -11.51 -19.70
C GLY A 108 4.15 -11.37 -18.22
N TRP A 109 3.13 -11.59 -17.42
CA TRP A 109 3.33 -11.75 -15.98
C TRP A 109 4.00 -13.09 -15.69
N LYS A 110 4.86 -13.08 -14.68
CA LYS A 110 5.52 -14.27 -14.13
C LYS A 110 4.94 -14.58 -12.76
N GLU A 111 5.15 -15.80 -12.29
CA GLU A 111 4.80 -16.17 -10.92
C GLU A 111 5.45 -15.21 -9.92
N GLY A 112 4.65 -14.71 -9.00
CA GLY A 112 5.05 -13.75 -7.99
C GLY A 112 4.90 -12.27 -8.38
N ASP A 113 4.78 -11.93 -9.67
CA ASP A 113 4.70 -10.53 -10.11
C ASP A 113 3.45 -9.80 -9.59
N MET A 114 2.38 -10.53 -9.34
CA MET A 114 1.07 -10.01 -8.96
C MET A 114 0.56 -10.61 -7.64
N ASP A 115 1.48 -10.97 -6.76
CA ASP A 115 1.14 -11.44 -5.42
C ASP A 115 0.39 -10.36 -4.65
N LEU A 116 -0.63 -10.78 -3.91
CA LEU A 116 -1.42 -9.88 -3.08
C LEU A 116 -1.13 -10.15 -1.62
N THR A 117 -1.01 -9.07 -0.86
CA THR A 117 -0.84 -9.12 0.60
C THR A 117 -1.84 -8.18 1.26
N TRP A 118 -2.53 -8.67 2.29
CA TRP A 118 -3.42 -7.89 3.12
C TRP A 118 -2.93 -7.87 4.55
N ASP A 119 -2.58 -6.71 5.05
CA ASP A 119 -2.32 -6.47 6.47
C ASP A 119 -3.65 -6.43 7.23
N ARG A 120 -3.77 -7.25 8.26
CA ARG A 120 -5.00 -7.45 9.02
C ARG A 120 -4.72 -7.59 10.50
N THR A 121 -5.78 -7.39 11.29
CA THR A 121 -5.77 -7.67 12.74
C THR A 121 -6.73 -8.82 13.03
N VAL A 122 -6.29 -9.76 13.86
CA VAL A 122 -7.12 -10.87 14.31
C VAL A 122 -8.21 -10.35 15.26
N CYS A 123 -9.47 -10.55 14.91
CA CYS A 123 -10.62 -10.21 15.76
C CYS A 123 -11.04 -11.36 16.67
N GLU A 124 -10.95 -12.58 16.16
CA GLU A 124 -11.37 -13.79 16.87
C GLU A 124 -10.60 -15.01 16.36
N VAL A 125 -10.35 -15.96 17.25
CA VAL A 125 -9.80 -17.28 16.92
C VAL A 125 -10.70 -18.34 17.55
N ASN A 126 -11.19 -19.28 16.73
CA ASN A 126 -12.01 -20.40 17.17
C ASN A 126 -11.47 -21.70 16.53
N GLY A 127 -10.67 -22.44 17.28
CA GLY A 127 -9.91 -23.56 16.75
C GLY A 127 -8.97 -23.11 15.63
N ASN A 128 -9.16 -23.65 14.44
CA ASN A 128 -8.40 -23.28 13.24
C ASN A 128 -8.99 -22.09 12.45
N GLN A 129 -10.16 -21.59 12.87
CA GLN A 129 -10.80 -20.44 12.22
C GLN A 129 -10.28 -19.13 12.79
N VAL A 130 -9.81 -18.25 11.91
CA VAL A 130 -9.31 -16.92 12.23
C VAL A 130 -10.19 -15.89 11.55
N THR A 131 -10.78 -14.99 12.35
CA THR A 131 -11.60 -13.87 11.85
C THR A 131 -10.79 -12.59 11.88
N LEU A 132 -10.78 -11.89 10.74
CA LEU A 132 -10.01 -10.67 10.49
C LEU A 132 -10.87 -9.41 10.67
N ASP A 133 -10.23 -8.28 10.96
CA ASP A 133 -10.85 -6.96 11.13
C ASP A 133 -11.47 -6.39 9.84
N ALA A 134 -10.87 -6.72 8.70
CA ALA A 134 -11.36 -6.28 7.39
C ALA A 134 -11.43 -7.44 6.39
N PRO A 135 -12.34 -7.38 5.40
CA PRO A 135 -12.50 -8.45 4.44
C PRO A 135 -11.32 -8.54 3.46
N LEU A 136 -11.19 -9.70 2.80
CA LEU A 136 -10.33 -9.88 1.65
C LEU A 136 -11.00 -9.28 0.40
N THR A 137 -10.25 -8.57 -0.41
CA THR A 137 -10.76 -7.89 -1.60
C THR A 137 -10.74 -8.76 -2.85
N VAL A 138 -10.08 -9.92 -2.78
CA VAL A 138 -10.01 -10.93 -3.84
C VAL A 138 -10.19 -12.31 -3.20
N ALA A 139 -10.81 -13.25 -3.92
CA ALA A 139 -10.98 -14.62 -3.46
C ALA A 139 -9.62 -15.35 -3.35
N LEU A 140 -9.50 -16.23 -2.37
CA LEU A 140 -8.43 -17.22 -2.31
C LEU A 140 -8.97 -18.52 -2.89
N ASP A 141 -8.29 -19.05 -3.90
CA ASP A 141 -8.65 -20.29 -4.56
C ASP A 141 -7.42 -21.20 -4.63
N ALA A 142 -7.49 -22.34 -3.96
CA ALA A 142 -6.40 -23.30 -3.88
C ALA A 142 -6.01 -23.90 -5.23
N ASN A 143 -6.89 -23.84 -6.24
CA ASN A 143 -6.57 -24.25 -7.60
C ASN A 143 -5.51 -23.36 -8.26
N TYR A 144 -5.37 -22.11 -7.79
CA TYR A 144 -4.46 -21.12 -8.36
C TYR A 144 -3.25 -20.82 -7.45
N GLY A 145 -3.10 -21.55 -6.38
CA GLY A 145 -1.97 -21.42 -5.47
C GLY A 145 -2.37 -21.47 -3.99
N THR A 146 -1.42 -21.82 -3.15
CA THR A 146 -1.65 -21.93 -1.72
C THR A 146 -1.47 -20.58 -1.05
N SER A 147 -2.55 -20.02 -0.51
CA SER A 147 -2.52 -18.81 0.30
C SER A 147 -2.00 -19.09 1.71
N SER A 148 -1.43 -18.10 2.34
CA SER A 148 -0.86 -18.20 3.68
C SER A 148 -1.29 -17.03 4.55
N LEU A 149 -1.31 -17.27 5.86
CA LEU A 149 -1.40 -16.25 6.90
C LEU A 149 -0.04 -16.19 7.61
N LEU A 150 0.56 -15.01 7.63
CA LEU A 150 1.87 -14.75 8.18
C LEU A 150 1.73 -14.00 9.51
N THR A 151 2.47 -14.40 10.53
CA THR A 151 2.74 -13.53 11.68
C THR A 151 4.01 -12.75 11.42
N TYR A 152 4.10 -11.53 11.91
CA TYR A 152 5.22 -10.66 11.62
C TYR A 152 5.52 -9.67 12.73
N GLN A 153 6.72 -9.10 12.70
CA GLN A 153 7.12 -7.90 13.43
C GLN A 153 7.54 -6.82 12.44
N TRP A 154 7.11 -5.59 12.69
CA TRP A 154 7.46 -4.44 11.86
C TRP A 154 7.65 -3.21 12.74
N ASN A 155 8.84 -3.09 13.32
CA ASN A 155 9.15 -2.07 14.33
C ASN A 155 9.39 -0.68 13.72
N GLY A 156 9.88 -0.64 12.49
CA GLY A 156 10.17 0.59 11.76
C GLY A 156 8.94 1.27 11.14
N ARG A 157 7.77 0.63 11.19
CA ARG A 157 6.53 1.17 10.67
C ARG A 157 6.08 2.38 11.47
N ILE A 158 5.95 3.55 10.82
CA ILE A 158 5.38 4.73 11.46
C ILE A 158 3.85 4.69 11.47
N HIS A 159 3.23 5.42 12.40
CA HIS A 159 1.78 5.44 12.53
C HIS A 159 1.25 6.80 12.99
N ASP A 160 -0.05 7.02 12.75
CA ASP A 160 -0.78 8.21 13.19
C ASP A 160 -0.17 9.52 12.64
N CYS A 161 0.19 9.53 11.35
CA CYS A 161 0.73 10.70 10.68
C CYS A 161 -0.30 11.31 9.71
N GLY A 162 -0.24 12.62 9.52
CA GLY A 162 -1.21 13.28 8.66
C GLY A 162 -0.74 14.56 7.99
N VAL A 163 -1.42 14.90 6.87
CA VAL A 163 -1.27 16.18 6.17
C VAL A 163 -2.65 16.82 6.06
N GLU A 164 -2.79 18.07 6.50
CA GLU A 164 -4.10 18.71 6.60
C GLU A 164 -4.13 20.18 6.17
N ASN A 165 -5.26 20.61 5.63
CA ASN A 165 -5.63 22.01 5.41
C ASN A 165 -4.62 22.80 4.58
N MET A 166 -4.23 22.27 3.41
CA MET A 166 -3.28 22.94 2.51
C MET A 166 -3.50 22.60 1.06
N THR A 167 -2.91 23.41 0.19
CA THR A 167 -2.79 23.13 -1.24
C THR A 167 -1.35 22.77 -1.56
N LEU A 168 -1.17 21.64 -2.22
CA LEU A 168 0.09 21.15 -2.75
C LEU A 168 0.10 21.43 -4.26
N ILE A 169 1.16 22.05 -4.75
CA ILE A 169 1.31 22.39 -6.17
C ILE A 169 2.68 21.89 -6.66
N SER A 170 2.70 21.23 -7.81
CA SER A 170 3.92 20.98 -8.56
C SER A 170 4.09 22.07 -9.63
N ASP A 171 5.24 22.76 -9.62
CA ASP A 171 5.59 23.68 -10.69
C ASP A 171 6.06 22.90 -11.91
N TYR A 172 5.63 23.30 -13.10
CA TYR A 172 5.93 22.64 -14.36
C TYR A 172 6.16 23.67 -15.48
N ASP A 173 6.79 23.27 -16.56
CA ASP A 173 7.00 24.16 -17.71
C ASP A 173 5.71 24.32 -18.52
N LYS A 174 5.02 25.44 -18.31
CA LYS A 174 3.75 25.75 -18.96
C LYS A 174 3.80 25.87 -20.49
N ARG A 175 5.02 25.94 -21.06
CA ARG A 175 5.21 25.89 -22.51
C ARG A 175 5.01 24.50 -23.10
N TYR A 176 5.11 23.48 -22.23
CA TYR A 176 4.94 22.06 -22.56
C TYR A 176 3.80 21.47 -21.75
N PRO A 177 2.54 21.49 -22.29
CA PRO A 177 1.36 21.02 -21.55
C PRO A 177 1.44 19.54 -21.08
N LYS A 178 2.37 18.77 -21.62
CA LYS A 178 2.65 17.38 -21.23
C LYS A 178 4.04 17.25 -20.60
N ASP A 179 4.52 18.30 -19.96
CA ASP A 179 5.74 18.23 -19.17
C ASP A 179 5.57 17.22 -18.04
N GLU A 180 6.50 16.30 -17.95
CA GLU A 180 6.60 15.32 -16.86
C GLU A 180 7.89 15.48 -16.05
N ASP A 181 8.74 16.45 -16.40
CA ASP A 181 9.98 16.74 -15.69
C ASP A 181 9.74 17.65 -14.49
N HIS A 182 8.83 17.21 -13.63
CA HIS A 182 8.50 17.89 -12.38
C HIS A 182 7.96 16.88 -11.34
N CYS A 183 7.56 17.32 -10.17
CA CYS A 183 7.10 16.44 -9.09
C CYS A 183 5.84 15.64 -9.50
N TRP A 184 5.93 14.33 -9.37
CA TRP A 184 4.85 13.41 -9.78
C TRP A 184 3.82 13.19 -8.68
N THR A 185 4.25 13.12 -7.44
CA THR A 185 3.40 12.70 -6.32
C THR A 185 3.28 13.80 -5.27
N GLY A 186 2.07 14.14 -4.87
CA GLY A 186 1.85 15.12 -3.80
C GLY A 186 2.23 14.59 -2.43
N ILE A 187 1.75 13.39 -2.08
CA ILE A 187 2.03 12.70 -0.82
C ILE A 187 2.29 11.24 -1.13
N SER A 188 3.45 10.72 -0.70
CA SER A 188 3.78 9.29 -0.63
C SER A 188 3.62 8.80 0.80
N ILE A 189 3.03 7.62 0.99
CA ILE A 189 2.85 6.98 2.29
C ILE A 189 3.39 5.56 2.15
N GLU A 190 4.50 5.28 2.81
CA GLU A 190 5.22 4.02 2.71
C GLU A 190 5.59 3.53 4.12
N ASP A 191 5.53 2.22 4.33
CA ASP A 191 5.86 1.60 5.63
C ASP A 191 5.18 2.30 6.81
N ALA A 192 3.87 2.54 6.65
CA ALA A 192 3.10 3.37 7.57
C ALA A 192 1.69 2.81 7.79
N GLU A 193 1.05 3.19 8.88
CA GLU A 193 -0.34 2.86 9.18
C GLU A 193 -1.10 4.02 9.82
N ASN A 194 -2.42 4.00 9.76
CA ASN A 194 -3.29 5.05 10.29
C ASN A 194 -2.87 6.46 9.82
N CYS A 195 -2.35 6.58 8.61
CA CYS A 195 -1.96 7.86 8.03
C CYS A 195 -3.09 8.46 7.20
N TRP A 196 -3.14 9.79 7.12
CA TRP A 196 -4.23 10.46 6.41
C TRP A 196 -3.82 11.74 5.68
N GLY A 197 -4.59 12.04 4.62
CA GLY A 197 -4.67 13.36 4.01
C GLY A 197 -6.07 13.92 4.19
N ARG A 198 -6.23 15.12 4.76
CA ARG A 198 -7.54 15.73 5.00
C ARG A 198 -7.57 17.19 4.57
N LEU A 199 -8.58 17.57 3.75
CA LEU A 199 -8.72 18.92 3.22
C LEU A 199 -7.45 19.39 2.50
N VAL A 200 -6.88 18.51 1.66
CA VAL A 200 -5.69 18.76 0.85
C VAL A 200 -6.10 18.88 -0.62
N ASN A 201 -5.71 19.96 -1.27
CA ASN A 201 -5.84 20.12 -2.72
C ASN A 201 -4.52 19.74 -3.39
N PHE A 202 -4.58 19.00 -4.48
CA PHE A 202 -3.43 18.64 -5.30
C PHE A 202 -3.56 19.32 -6.67
N LYS A 203 -2.48 19.97 -7.14
CA LYS A 203 -2.48 20.67 -8.44
C LYS A 203 -1.19 20.36 -9.20
N HIS A 204 -1.35 19.98 -10.46
CA HIS A 204 -0.28 19.81 -11.44
C HIS A 204 0.75 18.71 -11.10
N PHE A 205 0.39 17.69 -10.38
CA PHE A 205 1.22 16.49 -10.24
C PHE A 205 1.04 15.61 -11.48
N ALA A 206 2.11 14.92 -11.93
CA ALA A 206 2.11 14.15 -13.17
C ALA A 206 1.69 12.68 -12.97
N GLY A 207 1.72 12.16 -11.74
CA GLY A 207 1.34 10.79 -11.37
C GLY A 207 0.00 10.68 -10.66
#